data_acb0ad62747e8afd2eed42fc7f03e963
#
_entry.id   acb0ad62747e8afd2eed42fc7f03e963
#
_cell.length_a   1.000
_cell.length_b   1.000
_cell.length_c   1.000
_cell.angle_alpha   90.00
_cell.angle_beta   90.00
_cell.angle_gamma   90.00
#
_symmetry.space_group_name_H-M   'P 1'
#
loop_
_entity.id
_entity.type
_entity.pdbx_description
1 polymer ?
#
loop_
_entity_poly.entity_id
_entity_poly.type
_entity_poly.pdbx_seq_one_letter_code
_entity_poly.pdbx_strand_id
1 'polypeptide(L)'
;MFKRNTLGLGGAALCGTLLVSGCANHMSQRSEHEERVERKLLDHSLQIDVGEPKVLELPQRRVKINEQKTFEVTEFEVTRRYDRYTPYQPWREVYEIPLGAVAVVAGVGANVVNVFALGNLPDSVTKDWLSYGFAGLNPFMNVQSHGRAQQNLAGIDEVQRDKRMEYSSLPWSERPVQVKAGKQTFDMTTDRNGVLRLNLLDSPFAENDLNHIGKLQISVEDAKDDVHTDSSLAISSHLRGKLLEAHGLIYDDLEDDEVSQWVHRVKRLSELGLEEEASELEQSLIELTRNDPELQAEFLKSLTKDAGRLVADPGPN
;
A
#
# COMPACT_ATOMS: atom_id res chain seq x y z
N MET A 1 24.42 93.60 -2.56
CA MET A 1 25.28 92.42 -2.86
C MET A 1 24.58 91.14 -2.46
N PHE A 2 24.34 90.30 -3.41
CA PHE A 2 23.33 89.23 -3.43
C PHE A 2 23.65 88.13 -2.44
N LYS A 3 22.68 87.72 -1.57
CA LYS A 3 22.58 86.40 -0.94
C LYS A 3 21.50 85.60 -1.69
N ARG A 4 21.94 84.66 -2.48
CA ARG A 4 21.06 83.72 -3.19
C ARG A 4 20.57 82.66 -2.21
N ASN A 5 19.25 82.49 -2.15
CA ASN A 5 18.53 81.52 -1.40
C ASN A 5 18.79 80.13 -1.99
N THR A 6 19.49 79.27 -1.28
CA THR A 6 19.71 77.82 -1.62
C THR A 6 18.74 76.92 -0.86
N LEU A 7 17.64 77.41 -0.29
CA LEU A 7 16.69 76.64 0.49
C LEU A 7 15.59 75.96 -0.34
N GLY A 8 15.48 76.25 -1.63
CA GLY A 8 14.37 75.77 -2.44
C GLY A 8 14.61 74.38 -3.09
N LEU A 9 15.87 73.93 -3.31
CA LEU A 9 16.14 72.69 -3.99
C LEU A 9 16.16 71.41 -3.07
N GLY A 10 16.44 71.63 -1.78
CA GLY A 10 16.49 70.47 -0.83
C GLY A 10 15.11 69.91 -0.47
N GLY A 11 14.09 70.79 -0.47
CA GLY A 11 12.72 70.36 -0.14
C GLY A 11 12.06 69.48 -1.25
N ALA A 12 12.32 69.87 -2.51
CA ALA A 12 11.78 69.11 -3.65
C ALA A 12 12.44 67.76 -3.84
N ALA A 13 13.72 67.62 -3.52
CA ALA A 13 14.42 66.33 -3.59
C ALA A 13 13.99 65.39 -2.47
N LEU A 14 13.68 65.88 -1.27
CA LEU A 14 13.20 65.08 -0.16
C LEU A 14 11.77 64.59 -0.38
N CYS A 15 10.88 65.42 -0.96
CA CYS A 15 9.54 64.93 -1.34
C CYS A 15 9.56 63.95 -2.50
N GLY A 16 10.50 64.05 -3.43
CA GLY A 16 10.62 63.09 -4.54
C GLY A 16 11.08 61.70 -4.10
N THR A 17 11.95 61.63 -3.09
CA THR A 17 12.42 60.31 -2.57
C THR A 17 11.39 59.60 -1.68
N LEU A 18 10.50 60.36 -1.02
CA LEU A 18 9.40 59.76 -0.23
C LEU A 18 8.29 59.18 -1.11
N LEU A 19 8.11 59.68 -2.33
CA LEU A 19 7.11 59.17 -3.28
C LEU A 19 7.55 57.86 -3.95
N VAL A 20 8.86 57.58 -3.98
CA VAL A 20 9.38 56.30 -4.59
C VAL A 20 9.44 55.15 -3.58
N SER A 21 9.38 55.44 -2.28
CA SER A 21 9.27 54.42 -1.22
C SER A 21 7.80 54.03 -0.95
N GLY A 22 6.99 53.95 -2.01
CA GLY A 22 5.61 53.50 -1.89
C GLY A 22 5.60 52.13 -1.20
N CYS A 23 4.89 52.06 -0.07
CA CYS A 23 4.61 50.81 0.60
C CYS A 23 3.98 49.86 -0.43
N ALA A 24 4.75 48.89 -0.90
CA ALA A 24 4.21 47.81 -1.67
C ALA A 24 2.98 47.26 -0.93
N ASN A 25 1.89 47.12 -1.62
CA ASN A 25 0.66 46.56 -1.05
C ASN A 25 0.89 45.07 -0.85
N HIS A 26 1.77 44.75 0.11
CA HIS A 26 2.10 43.38 0.48
C HIS A 26 0.89 42.83 1.23
N MET A 27 0.12 42.05 0.51
CA MET A 27 -0.88 41.18 1.16
C MET A 27 -0.12 40.15 2.02
N SER A 28 -0.71 39.79 3.15
CA SER A 28 -0.13 38.77 4.00
C SER A 28 0.20 37.51 3.19
N GLN A 29 1.39 36.97 3.36
CA GLN A 29 1.80 35.71 2.74
C GLN A 29 0.80 34.64 3.13
N ARG A 30 0.45 33.79 2.16
CA ARG A 30 -0.32 32.58 2.42
C ARG A 30 0.66 31.43 2.53
N SER A 31 0.58 30.67 3.62
CA SER A 31 1.27 29.40 3.77
C SER A 31 0.28 28.25 3.59
N GLU A 32 0.70 27.24 2.87
CA GLU A 32 0.01 25.96 2.76
C GLU A 32 0.93 24.90 3.35
N HIS A 33 0.37 24.07 4.22
CA HIS A 33 1.07 22.95 4.83
C HIS A 33 0.56 21.66 4.19
N GLU A 34 1.49 20.84 3.78
CA GLU A 34 1.23 19.53 3.18
C GLU A 34 2.14 18.51 3.85
N GLU A 35 1.60 17.36 4.20
CA GLU A 35 2.39 16.23 4.69
C GLU A 35 2.77 15.34 3.50
N ARG A 36 4.06 15.08 3.34
CA ARG A 36 4.58 14.18 2.32
C ARG A 36 5.27 12.99 2.99
N VAL A 37 4.84 11.80 2.63
CA VAL A 37 5.42 10.55 3.12
C VAL A 37 6.23 9.91 1.99
N GLU A 38 7.50 9.73 2.21
CA GLU A 38 8.39 8.99 1.32
C GLU A 38 8.65 7.60 1.89
N ARG A 39 8.46 6.58 1.04
CA ARG A 39 8.74 5.19 1.38
C ARG A 39 9.87 4.68 0.51
N LYS A 40 10.98 4.34 1.12
CA LYS A 40 12.13 3.74 0.44
C LYS A 40 12.24 2.29 0.85
N LEU A 41 12.23 1.37 -0.12
CA LEU A 41 12.49 -0.04 0.12
C LEU A 41 13.97 -0.20 0.51
N LEU A 42 14.22 -0.77 1.67
CA LEU A 42 15.56 -1.07 2.18
C LEU A 42 15.93 -2.53 2.02
N ASP A 43 14.98 -3.41 2.28
CA ASP A 43 15.19 -4.84 2.21
C ASP A 43 13.94 -5.53 1.66
N HIS A 44 14.17 -6.56 0.84
CA HIS A 44 13.15 -7.43 0.31
C HIS A 44 13.65 -8.87 0.38
N SER A 45 12.91 -9.73 1.06
CA SER A 45 13.25 -11.13 1.23
C SER A 45 12.01 -12.01 1.11
N LEU A 46 12.24 -13.27 0.74
CA LEU A 46 11.23 -14.31 0.69
C LEU A 46 11.50 -15.32 1.79
N GLN A 47 10.46 -15.75 2.47
CA GLN A 47 10.55 -16.74 3.54
C GLN A 47 9.68 -17.94 3.21
N ILE A 48 10.28 -19.14 3.23
CA ILE A 48 9.60 -20.41 3.08
C ILE A 48 9.52 -21.07 4.44
N ASP A 49 8.32 -21.21 4.97
CA ASP A 49 8.06 -21.97 6.20
C ASP A 49 7.50 -23.35 5.86
N VAL A 50 8.36 -24.34 5.94
CA VAL A 50 8.00 -25.76 5.72
C VAL A 50 7.40 -26.40 6.97
N GLY A 51 7.38 -25.70 8.11
CA GLY A 51 6.95 -26.22 9.40
C GLY A 51 7.94 -27.24 9.99
N GLU A 52 7.69 -27.62 11.23
CA GLU A 52 8.47 -28.67 11.92
C GLU A 52 7.64 -29.96 12.04
N PRO A 53 8.25 -31.14 11.98
CA PRO A 53 9.66 -31.40 11.64
C PRO A 53 9.97 -31.15 10.16
N LYS A 54 11.24 -30.85 9.81
CA LYS A 54 11.68 -30.71 8.40
C LYS A 54 11.81 -32.06 7.67
N VAL A 55 11.04 -33.03 8.12
CA VAL A 55 10.95 -34.38 7.56
C VAL A 55 9.48 -34.70 7.33
N LEU A 56 9.16 -35.16 6.14
CA LEU A 56 7.83 -35.64 5.80
C LEU A 56 7.63 -37.05 6.40
N GLU A 57 6.61 -37.19 7.20
CA GLU A 57 6.09 -38.46 7.74
C GLU A 57 4.75 -38.85 7.14
N LEU A 58 4.05 -37.88 6.55
CA LEU A 58 2.80 -38.02 5.79
C LEU A 58 2.99 -37.50 4.36
N PRO A 59 2.21 -37.99 3.39
CA PRO A 59 2.32 -37.60 2.00
C PRO A 59 1.97 -36.13 1.77
N GLN A 60 1.14 -35.57 2.62
CA GLN A 60 0.63 -34.22 2.51
C GLN A 60 1.40 -33.25 3.41
N ARG A 61 1.71 -32.07 2.87
CA ARG A 61 2.32 -30.96 3.63
C ARG A 61 1.86 -29.62 3.11
N ARG A 62 1.58 -28.70 4.03
CA ARG A 62 1.32 -27.30 3.72
C ARG A 62 2.57 -26.51 4.00
N VAL A 63 3.05 -25.81 2.99
CA VAL A 63 4.23 -24.92 3.08
C VAL A 63 3.76 -23.50 2.92
N LYS A 64 4.06 -22.66 3.90
CA LYS A 64 3.67 -21.25 3.86
C LYS A 64 4.82 -20.41 3.32
N ILE A 65 4.51 -19.54 2.37
CA ILE A 65 5.49 -18.66 1.72
C ILE A 65 5.04 -17.23 1.92
N ASN A 66 5.93 -16.40 2.46
CA ASN A 66 5.69 -15.00 2.73
C ASN A 66 6.76 -14.13 2.06
N GLU A 67 6.33 -12.99 1.59
CA GLU A 67 7.18 -11.89 1.15
C GLU A 67 7.36 -10.92 2.32
N GLN A 68 8.60 -10.60 2.66
CA GLN A 68 8.94 -9.64 3.71
C GLN A 68 9.61 -8.43 3.10
N LYS A 69 9.09 -7.24 3.41
CA LYS A 69 9.64 -5.97 2.95
C LYS A 69 9.88 -5.05 4.13
N THR A 70 11.04 -4.43 4.15
CA THR A 70 11.38 -3.39 5.11
C THR A 70 11.48 -2.07 4.39
N PHE A 71 10.68 -1.10 4.82
CA PHE A 71 10.68 0.24 4.27
C PHE A 71 11.23 1.23 5.30
N GLU A 72 12.02 2.17 4.80
CA GLU A 72 12.30 3.40 5.52
C GLU A 72 11.21 4.40 5.13
N VAL A 73 10.43 4.81 6.12
CA VAL A 73 9.36 5.80 5.95
C VAL A 73 9.83 7.11 6.54
N THR A 74 9.92 8.13 5.71
CA THR A 74 10.29 9.49 6.12
C THR A 74 9.10 10.42 5.91
N GLU A 75 8.69 11.09 6.96
CA GLU A 75 7.60 12.07 6.92
C GLU A 75 8.19 13.48 6.86
N PHE A 76 7.75 14.24 5.87
CA PHE A 76 8.12 15.63 5.66
C PHE A 76 6.91 16.52 5.84
N GLU A 77 7.07 17.60 6.57
CA GLU A 77 6.16 18.73 6.52
C GLU A 77 6.67 19.73 5.47
N VAL A 78 5.90 19.90 4.42
CA VAL A 78 6.20 20.81 3.32
C VAL A 78 5.38 22.06 3.50
N THR A 79 6.03 23.17 3.77
CA THR A 79 5.39 24.49 3.86
C THR A 79 5.67 25.27 2.59
N ARG A 80 4.63 25.49 1.78
CA ARG A 80 4.69 26.35 0.60
C ARG A 80 4.27 27.75 0.99
N ARG A 81 5.16 28.71 0.78
CA ARG A 81 4.87 30.12 0.99
C ARG A 81 4.57 30.79 -0.33
N TYR A 82 3.46 31.53 -0.36
CA TYR A 82 3.01 32.25 -1.55
C TYR A 82 2.99 33.75 -1.26
N ASP A 83 3.70 34.53 -2.06
CA ASP A 83 3.54 35.96 -2.10
C ASP A 83 2.28 36.29 -2.88
N ARG A 84 1.39 37.02 -2.22
CA ARG A 84 0.13 37.45 -2.83
C ARG A 84 0.29 38.89 -3.26
N TYR A 85 -0.02 39.15 -4.50
CA TYR A 85 -0.05 40.48 -5.05
C TYR A 85 -1.26 40.67 -5.95
N THR A 86 -1.65 41.90 -6.11
CA THR A 86 -2.71 42.27 -7.04
C THR A 86 -2.09 42.94 -8.24
N PRO A 87 -2.42 42.52 -9.47
CA PRO A 87 -1.85 43.11 -10.66
C PRO A 87 -2.24 44.57 -10.77
N TYR A 88 -1.25 45.40 -11.12
CA TYR A 88 -1.45 46.83 -11.35
C TYR A 88 -2.42 47.08 -12.49
N GLN A 89 -3.41 47.99 -12.28
CA GLN A 89 -4.43 48.38 -13.25
C GLN A 89 -4.34 49.91 -13.49
N PRO A 90 -3.70 50.37 -14.57
CA PRO A 90 -3.41 51.80 -14.79
C PRO A 90 -4.67 52.65 -14.84
N TRP A 91 -5.81 52.13 -15.31
CA TRP A 91 -7.05 52.89 -15.39
C TRP A 91 -7.62 53.30 -14.02
N ARG A 92 -7.21 52.63 -12.95
CA ARG A 92 -7.67 52.91 -11.59
C ARG A 92 -7.03 54.18 -11.03
N GLU A 93 -5.86 54.57 -11.49
CA GLU A 93 -5.17 55.76 -11.10
C GLU A 93 -6.02 57.01 -11.32
N VAL A 94 -6.90 56.99 -12.35
CA VAL A 94 -7.76 58.14 -12.68
C VAL A 94 -8.65 58.54 -11.50
N TYR A 95 -9.08 57.58 -10.67
CA TYR A 95 -9.91 57.85 -9.51
C TYR A 95 -9.18 57.63 -8.17
N GLU A 96 -8.21 56.73 -8.10
CA GLU A 96 -7.49 56.44 -6.86
C GLU A 96 -6.61 57.60 -6.43
N ILE A 97 -5.93 58.27 -7.36
CA ILE A 97 -5.11 59.47 -7.04
C ILE A 97 -5.96 60.63 -6.49
N PRO A 98 -7.07 61.06 -7.12
CA PRO A 98 -7.94 62.06 -6.54
C PRO A 98 -8.54 61.67 -5.19
N LEU A 99 -9.02 60.44 -5.06
CA LEU A 99 -9.56 59.94 -3.80
C LEU A 99 -8.48 59.83 -2.71
N GLY A 100 -7.27 59.42 -3.07
CA GLY A 100 -6.13 59.40 -2.18
C GLY A 100 -5.80 60.78 -1.63
N ALA A 101 -5.79 61.80 -2.48
CA ALA A 101 -5.57 63.19 -2.05
C ALA A 101 -6.65 63.66 -1.07
N VAL A 102 -7.92 63.37 -1.37
CA VAL A 102 -9.04 63.69 -0.45
C VAL A 102 -8.91 62.94 0.87
N ALA A 103 -8.55 61.64 0.83
CA ALA A 103 -8.37 60.82 2.03
C ALA A 103 -7.21 61.30 2.92
N VAL A 104 -6.09 61.78 2.33
CA VAL A 104 -5.00 62.39 3.10
C VAL A 104 -5.48 63.66 3.81
N VAL A 105 -6.13 64.55 3.08
CA VAL A 105 -6.65 65.83 3.66
C VAL A 105 -7.65 65.54 4.79
N ALA A 106 -8.58 64.60 4.54
CA ALA A 106 -9.58 64.20 5.54
C ALA A 106 -8.93 63.51 6.76
N GLY A 107 -7.97 62.62 6.52
CA GLY A 107 -7.25 61.93 7.59
C GLY A 107 -6.39 62.83 8.44
N VAL A 108 -5.71 63.84 7.81
CA VAL A 108 -4.99 64.87 8.55
C VAL A 108 -5.97 65.68 9.38
N GLY A 109 -7.09 66.12 8.78
CA GLY A 109 -8.13 66.86 9.50
C GLY A 109 -8.68 66.12 10.68
N ALA A 110 -9.00 64.83 10.50
CA ALA A 110 -9.48 63.95 11.56
C ALA A 110 -8.45 63.78 12.69
N ASN A 111 -7.15 63.68 12.38
CA ASN A 111 -6.11 63.60 13.39
C ASN A 111 -5.96 64.89 14.19
N VAL A 112 -6.10 66.10 13.54
CA VAL A 112 -6.12 67.33 14.24
C VAL A 112 -7.33 67.38 15.19
N VAL A 113 -8.52 67.03 14.73
CA VAL A 113 -9.71 66.95 15.60
C VAL A 113 -9.52 65.97 16.72
N ASN A 114 -8.88 64.82 16.47
CA ASN A 114 -8.64 63.78 17.47
C ASN A 114 -7.74 64.27 18.63
N VAL A 115 -6.79 65.16 18.34
CA VAL A 115 -5.99 65.85 19.39
C VAL A 115 -6.91 66.63 20.33
N PHE A 116 -7.87 67.39 19.78
CA PHE A 116 -8.84 68.12 20.60
C PHE A 116 -9.89 67.23 21.26
N ALA A 117 -10.17 66.06 20.66
CA ALA A 117 -11.06 65.04 21.20
C ALA A 117 -10.36 64.04 22.19
N LEU A 118 -9.14 64.37 22.63
CA LEU A 118 -8.35 63.58 23.58
C LEU A 118 -8.15 62.11 23.15
N GLY A 119 -8.03 61.88 21.86
CA GLY A 119 -7.77 60.53 21.32
C GLY A 119 -9.00 59.60 21.20
N ASN A 120 -10.21 60.13 21.29
CA ASN A 120 -11.44 59.33 21.27
C ASN A 120 -11.98 58.98 19.87
N LEU A 121 -11.33 59.43 18.77
CA LEU A 121 -11.75 59.04 17.43
C LEU A 121 -11.25 57.65 17.06
N PRO A 122 -12.08 56.83 16.38
CA PRO A 122 -11.70 55.47 16.00
C PRO A 122 -10.54 55.49 14.99
N ASP A 123 -9.70 54.43 15.08
CA ASP A 123 -8.55 54.24 14.18
C ASP A 123 -8.94 54.19 12.69
N SER A 124 -10.15 53.70 12.39
CA SER A 124 -10.72 53.70 11.03
C SER A 124 -10.80 55.09 10.39
N VAL A 125 -10.91 56.15 11.19
CA VAL A 125 -10.99 57.54 10.70
C VAL A 125 -9.61 58.18 10.72
N THR A 126 -8.79 57.87 11.70
CA THR A 126 -7.52 58.57 11.92
C THR A 126 -6.35 57.89 11.20
N LYS A 127 -6.29 56.57 11.17
CA LYS A 127 -5.18 55.80 10.58
C LYS A 127 -5.51 55.25 9.20
N ASP A 128 -6.70 54.66 9.05
CA ASP A 128 -7.03 53.96 7.80
C ASP A 128 -7.20 54.96 6.64
N TRP A 129 -7.76 56.12 6.88
CA TRP A 129 -7.88 57.15 5.85
C TRP A 129 -6.53 57.67 5.40
N LEU A 130 -5.59 57.88 6.33
CA LEU A 130 -4.22 58.28 5.96
C LEU A 130 -3.51 57.19 5.19
N SER A 131 -3.61 55.94 5.65
CA SER A 131 -3.02 54.78 4.99
C SER A 131 -3.57 54.59 3.57
N TYR A 132 -4.90 54.67 3.40
CA TYR A 132 -5.55 54.65 2.10
C TYR A 132 -5.11 55.83 1.22
N GLY A 133 -5.06 57.00 1.78
CA GLY A 133 -4.68 58.21 1.06
C GLY A 133 -3.25 58.18 0.52
N PHE A 134 -2.28 57.79 1.35
CA PHE A 134 -0.90 57.63 0.92
C PHE A 134 -0.72 56.51 -0.10
N ALA A 135 -1.43 55.39 0.06
CA ALA A 135 -1.41 54.31 -0.91
C ALA A 135 -2.01 54.75 -2.25
N GLY A 136 -3.12 55.54 -2.25
CA GLY A 136 -3.78 56.07 -3.45
C GLY A 136 -2.99 57.13 -4.21
N LEU A 137 -2.03 57.78 -3.54
CA LEU A 137 -1.13 58.75 -4.22
C LEU A 137 0.05 58.06 -4.93
N ASN A 138 0.21 56.77 -4.81
CA ASN A 138 1.30 56.07 -5.49
C ASN A 138 0.88 55.65 -6.92
N PRO A 139 1.44 56.26 -7.98
CA PRO A 139 1.03 56.03 -9.36
C PRO A 139 1.47 54.68 -9.93
N PHE A 140 2.15 53.84 -9.14
CA PHE A 140 2.64 52.50 -9.57
C PHE A 140 1.94 51.34 -8.88
N MET A 141 0.98 51.63 -8.01
CA MET A 141 0.26 50.58 -7.23
C MET A 141 -1.18 51.01 -6.95
N ASN A 142 -2.11 50.10 -7.14
CA ASN A 142 -3.48 50.33 -6.78
C ASN A 142 -3.73 50.09 -5.27
N VAL A 143 -4.52 50.94 -4.65
CA VAL A 143 -4.86 50.87 -3.21
C VAL A 143 -5.70 49.66 -2.87
N GLN A 144 -6.70 49.45 -3.70
CA GLN A 144 -7.60 48.28 -3.57
C GLN A 144 -7.71 47.59 -4.91
N SER A 145 -7.37 46.32 -4.90
CA SER A 145 -7.65 45.47 -6.04
C SER A 145 -8.84 44.60 -5.74
N HIS A 146 -9.94 44.83 -6.43
CA HIS A 146 -11.07 43.92 -6.48
C HIS A 146 -10.84 42.84 -7.54
N GLY A 147 -9.65 42.81 -8.15
CA GLY A 147 -9.20 41.74 -9.03
C GLY A 147 -8.83 40.49 -8.27
N ARG A 148 -8.77 39.33 -8.96
CA ARG A 148 -8.26 38.07 -8.38
C ARG A 148 -6.80 38.30 -7.97
N ALA A 149 -6.50 38.10 -6.70
CA ALA A 149 -5.13 38.10 -6.22
C ALA A 149 -4.33 37.04 -6.97
N GLN A 150 -3.20 37.42 -7.55
CA GLN A 150 -2.24 36.47 -8.10
C GLN A 150 -1.33 36.02 -6.98
N GLN A 151 -0.87 34.78 -7.09
CA GLN A 151 -0.01 34.15 -6.11
C GLN A 151 1.23 33.65 -6.83
N ASN A 152 2.39 34.01 -6.33
CA ASN A 152 3.68 33.45 -6.77
C ASN A 152 4.25 32.64 -5.63
N LEU A 153 4.79 31.47 -5.97
CA LEU A 153 5.50 30.64 -5.00
C LEU A 153 6.78 31.39 -4.57
N ALA A 154 6.83 31.81 -3.32
CA ALA A 154 7.95 32.52 -2.75
C ALA A 154 9.04 31.59 -2.23
N GLY A 155 8.63 30.42 -1.74
CA GLY A 155 9.56 29.41 -1.21
C GLY A 155 8.85 28.11 -0.83
N ILE A 156 9.65 27.06 -0.75
CA ILE A 156 9.24 25.76 -0.23
C ILE A 156 10.22 25.43 0.89
N ASP A 157 9.70 25.24 2.08
CA ASP A 157 10.47 24.73 3.22
C ASP A 157 10.02 23.30 3.49
N GLU A 158 10.97 22.38 3.48
CA GLU A 158 10.75 20.98 3.83
C GLU A 158 11.44 20.71 5.17
N VAL A 159 10.68 20.21 6.12
CA VAL A 159 11.18 19.82 7.43
C VAL A 159 10.88 18.34 7.63
N GLN A 160 11.92 17.55 7.83
CA GLN A 160 11.76 16.15 8.20
C GLN A 160 11.19 16.10 9.62
N ARG A 161 10.04 15.45 9.78
CA ARG A 161 9.34 15.30 11.07
C ARG A 161 9.68 14.00 11.75
N ASP A 162 9.61 12.91 10.99
CA ASP A 162 9.84 11.59 11.52
C ASP A 162 10.56 10.71 10.51
N LYS A 163 11.26 9.70 11.05
CA LYS A 163 11.93 8.67 10.27
C LYS A 163 11.80 7.34 11.02
N ARG A 164 11.03 6.41 10.44
CA ARG A 164 10.77 5.11 11.06
C ARG A 164 10.96 3.97 10.08
N MET A 165 11.17 2.78 10.63
CA MET A 165 11.16 1.54 9.87
C MET A 165 9.76 0.92 9.90
N GLU A 166 9.27 0.55 8.74
CA GLU A 166 8.00 -0.15 8.57
C GLU A 166 8.26 -1.54 7.99
N TYR A 167 7.78 -2.56 8.69
CA TYR A 167 7.91 -3.96 8.28
C TYR A 167 6.59 -4.43 7.71
N SER A 168 6.63 -5.02 6.53
CA SER A 168 5.48 -5.60 5.87
C SER A 168 5.76 -7.07 5.61
N SER A 169 4.82 -7.94 6.00
CA SER A 169 4.84 -9.37 5.68
C SER A 169 3.55 -9.73 4.99
N LEU A 170 3.63 -10.11 3.73
CA LEU A 170 2.50 -10.44 2.88
C LEU A 170 2.60 -11.90 2.40
N PRO A 171 1.49 -12.61 2.25
CA PRO A 171 1.51 -13.94 1.67
C PRO A 171 1.96 -13.86 0.20
N TRP A 172 2.74 -14.85 -0.23
CA TRP A 172 3.14 -15.06 -1.63
C TRP A 172 1.99 -15.66 -2.41
N SER A 173 0.94 -14.88 -2.67
CA SER A 173 -0.36 -15.33 -3.17
C SER A 173 -0.37 -15.58 -4.67
N GLU A 174 -0.91 -16.74 -5.10
CA GLU A 174 -1.14 -17.07 -6.51
C GLU A 174 0.11 -16.90 -7.39
N ARG A 175 1.30 -17.17 -6.82
CA ARG A 175 2.58 -17.01 -7.51
C ARG A 175 3.28 -18.36 -7.71
N PRO A 176 4.14 -18.46 -8.74
CA PRO A 176 4.84 -19.69 -9.05
C PRO A 176 5.86 -20.07 -7.98
N VAL A 177 5.99 -21.37 -7.76
CA VAL A 177 6.94 -22.00 -6.87
C VAL A 177 7.51 -23.22 -7.57
N GLN A 178 8.81 -23.36 -7.59
CA GLN A 178 9.46 -24.54 -8.15
C GLN A 178 9.71 -25.56 -7.05
N VAL A 179 9.25 -26.77 -7.28
CA VAL A 179 9.48 -27.92 -6.39
C VAL A 179 10.31 -28.95 -7.13
N LYS A 180 11.53 -29.15 -6.66
CA LYS A 180 12.43 -30.16 -7.22
C LYS A 180 12.38 -31.43 -6.40
N ALA A 181 12.07 -32.53 -7.05
CA ALA A 181 12.04 -33.88 -6.50
C ALA A 181 13.02 -34.76 -7.27
N GLY A 182 14.18 -35.03 -6.68
CA GLY A 182 15.23 -35.77 -7.35
C GLY A 182 15.80 -35.03 -8.56
N LYS A 183 15.56 -35.55 -9.77
CA LYS A 183 16.00 -34.96 -11.04
C LYS A 183 14.93 -34.10 -11.73
N GLN A 184 13.69 -34.16 -11.24
CA GLN A 184 12.56 -33.46 -11.84
C GLN A 184 12.26 -32.21 -11.11
N THR A 185 11.73 -31.20 -11.84
CA THR A 185 11.29 -29.93 -11.30
C THR A 185 9.85 -29.70 -11.73
N PHE A 186 9.02 -29.36 -10.80
CA PHE A 186 7.60 -29.08 -10.97
C PHE A 186 7.32 -27.63 -10.68
N ASP A 187 6.60 -26.98 -11.58
CA ASP A 187 6.09 -25.63 -11.38
C ASP A 187 4.70 -25.74 -10.73
N MET A 188 4.61 -25.29 -9.50
CA MET A 188 3.39 -25.25 -8.71
C MET A 188 2.99 -23.81 -8.41
N THR A 189 1.81 -23.61 -7.88
CA THR A 189 1.31 -22.28 -7.53
C THR A 189 0.78 -22.27 -6.11
N THR A 190 1.08 -21.20 -5.37
CA THR A 190 0.50 -21.00 -4.03
C THR A 190 -0.97 -20.60 -4.12
N ASP A 191 -1.71 -20.86 -3.07
CA ASP A 191 -3.08 -20.36 -2.92
C ASP A 191 -3.09 -18.85 -2.55
N ARG A 192 -4.30 -18.28 -2.36
CA ARG A 192 -4.49 -16.87 -1.97
C ARG A 192 -3.85 -16.50 -0.63
N ASN A 193 -3.60 -17.48 0.21
CA ASN A 193 -2.98 -17.29 1.53
C ASN A 193 -1.46 -17.52 1.49
N GLY A 194 -0.88 -17.72 0.31
CA GLY A 194 0.55 -18.02 0.14
C GLY A 194 0.91 -19.44 0.59
N VAL A 195 -0.05 -20.37 0.60
CA VAL A 195 0.18 -21.75 0.99
C VAL A 195 0.35 -22.63 -0.24
N LEU A 196 1.47 -23.30 -0.31
CA LEU A 196 1.73 -24.38 -1.26
C LEU A 196 1.28 -25.71 -0.62
N ARG A 197 0.39 -26.41 -1.29
CA ARG A 197 -0.05 -27.74 -0.89
C ARG A 197 0.77 -28.79 -1.62
N LEU A 198 1.55 -29.55 -0.88
CA LEU A 198 2.29 -30.69 -1.39
C LEU A 198 1.50 -31.94 -1.06
N ASN A 199 1.21 -32.76 -2.05
CA ASN A 199 0.72 -34.14 -1.87
C ASN A 199 1.53 -35.05 -2.77
N LEU A 200 2.28 -35.97 -2.17
CA LEU A 200 3.17 -36.86 -2.90
C LEU A 200 2.41 -38.00 -3.65
N LEU A 201 1.14 -38.17 -3.33
CA LEU A 201 0.28 -39.18 -3.99
C LEU A 201 -0.56 -38.58 -5.12
N ASP A 202 -0.55 -37.22 -5.29
CA ASP A 202 -1.26 -36.54 -6.36
C ASP A 202 -0.32 -36.13 -7.50
N SER A 203 -0.92 -35.79 -8.64
CA SER A 203 -0.20 -35.12 -9.72
C SER A 203 0.39 -33.76 -9.22
N PRO A 204 1.63 -33.41 -9.58
CA PRO A 204 2.48 -34.09 -10.56
C PRO A 204 3.42 -35.16 -9.97
N PHE A 205 3.38 -35.45 -8.67
CA PHE A 205 4.32 -36.35 -8.00
C PHE A 205 3.98 -37.83 -8.24
N ALA A 206 2.68 -38.13 -8.30
CA ALA A 206 2.21 -39.51 -8.46
C ALA A 206 2.73 -40.21 -9.73
N GLU A 207 2.99 -39.45 -10.79
CA GLU A 207 3.48 -39.98 -12.06
C GLU A 207 4.97 -40.35 -12.04
N ASN A 208 5.64 -40.13 -10.90
CA ASN A 208 7.07 -40.27 -10.78
C ASN A 208 7.46 -41.38 -9.80
N ASP A 209 8.63 -41.97 -10.02
CA ASP A 209 9.19 -42.96 -9.12
C ASP A 209 9.59 -42.33 -7.78
N LEU A 210 8.70 -42.39 -6.82
CA LEU A 210 8.88 -41.84 -5.48
C LEU A 210 9.95 -42.54 -4.65
N ASN A 211 10.36 -43.77 -5.03
CA ASN A 211 11.33 -44.57 -4.28
C ASN A 211 12.71 -43.89 -4.21
N HIS A 212 13.06 -43.11 -5.22
CA HIS A 212 14.37 -42.49 -5.32
C HIS A 212 14.40 -41.06 -4.82
N ILE A 213 13.25 -40.51 -4.36
CA ILE A 213 13.15 -39.17 -3.86
C ILE A 213 13.42 -39.11 -2.36
N GLY A 214 14.63 -38.69 -1.98
CA GLY A 214 15.00 -38.56 -0.57
C GLY A 214 14.66 -37.20 0.04
N LYS A 215 14.47 -36.17 -0.80
CA LYS A 215 14.15 -34.82 -0.39
C LYS A 215 13.41 -34.06 -1.48
N LEU A 216 12.59 -33.12 -1.07
CA LEU A 216 12.05 -32.03 -1.90
C LEU A 216 12.85 -30.77 -1.66
N GLN A 217 13.14 -30.03 -2.72
CA GLN A 217 13.70 -28.68 -2.65
C GLN A 217 12.67 -27.72 -3.21
N ILE A 218 12.31 -26.74 -2.42
CA ILE A 218 11.30 -25.74 -2.74
C ILE A 218 12.04 -24.43 -3.00
N SER A 219 11.90 -23.89 -4.19
CA SER A 219 12.56 -22.65 -4.62
C SER A 219 11.53 -21.63 -5.02
N VAL A 220 11.70 -20.41 -4.56
CA VAL A 220 10.85 -19.26 -4.90
C VAL A 220 11.72 -18.11 -5.34
N GLU A 221 11.32 -17.48 -6.44
CA GLU A 221 12.05 -16.39 -7.06
C GLU A 221 11.10 -15.23 -7.38
N ASP A 222 11.50 -14.00 -7.03
CA ASP A 222 10.90 -12.78 -7.56
C ASP A 222 11.83 -12.15 -8.58
N ALA A 223 11.54 -12.38 -9.85
CA ALA A 223 12.34 -11.88 -10.97
C ALA A 223 12.39 -10.34 -11.07
N LYS A 224 11.48 -9.63 -10.37
CA LYS A 224 11.46 -8.16 -10.40
C LYS A 224 12.54 -7.55 -9.53
N ASP A 225 12.76 -8.16 -8.36
CA ASP A 225 13.66 -7.64 -7.35
C ASP A 225 14.93 -8.51 -7.20
N ASP A 226 15.10 -9.53 -8.07
CA ASP A 226 16.21 -10.50 -8.07
C ASP A 226 16.39 -11.19 -6.70
N VAL A 227 15.27 -11.48 -6.06
CA VAL A 227 15.24 -12.14 -4.74
C VAL A 227 14.85 -13.59 -4.92
N HIS A 228 15.66 -14.50 -4.40
CA HIS A 228 15.33 -15.91 -4.39
C HIS A 228 15.56 -16.53 -3.00
N THR A 229 14.84 -17.59 -2.71
CA THR A 229 15.03 -18.37 -1.50
C THR A 229 14.72 -19.84 -1.74
N ASP A 230 15.45 -20.68 -1.03
CA ASP A 230 15.31 -22.13 -1.10
C ASP A 230 15.04 -22.72 0.27
N SER A 231 14.24 -23.76 0.31
CA SER A 231 14.06 -24.59 1.49
C SER A 231 14.02 -26.05 1.10
N SER A 232 14.40 -26.94 2.01
CA SER A 232 14.39 -28.37 1.75
C SER A 232 13.59 -29.14 2.81
N LEU A 233 12.88 -30.15 2.34
CA LEU A 233 12.05 -31.02 3.14
C LEU A 233 12.46 -32.47 2.86
N ALA A 234 13.00 -33.17 3.87
CA ALA A 234 13.41 -34.55 3.72
C ALA A 234 12.18 -35.48 3.70
N ILE A 235 12.27 -36.59 3.00
CA ILE A 235 11.23 -37.66 2.99
C ILE A 235 11.77 -38.83 3.79
N SER A 236 11.06 -39.22 4.84
CA SER A 236 11.49 -40.36 5.66
C SER A 236 11.50 -41.65 4.86
N SER A 237 12.40 -42.59 5.18
CA SER A 237 12.45 -43.89 4.54
C SER A 237 11.17 -44.71 4.78
N HIS A 238 10.56 -44.51 5.94
CA HIS A 238 9.29 -45.13 6.29
C HIS A 238 8.16 -44.64 5.38
N LEU A 239 8.07 -43.31 5.18
CA LEU A 239 7.05 -42.74 4.28
C LEU A 239 7.25 -43.25 2.84
N ARG A 240 8.50 -43.31 2.34
CA ARG A 240 8.77 -43.80 0.98
C ARG A 240 8.24 -45.21 0.75
N GLY A 241 8.41 -46.11 1.73
CA GLY A 241 7.84 -47.46 1.65
C GLY A 241 6.32 -47.46 1.58
N LYS A 242 5.66 -46.63 2.39
CA LYS A 242 4.21 -46.44 2.39
C LYS A 242 3.68 -45.86 1.08
N LEU A 243 4.39 -44.85 0.50
CA LEU A 243 3.97 -44.21 -0.74
C LEU A 243 3.93 -45.19 -1.92
N LEU A 244 4.89 -46.11 -2.00
CA LEU A 244 4.90 -47.13 -3.07
C LEU A 244 3.68 -48.03 -2.97
N GLU A 245 3.39 -48.54 -1.77
CA GLU A 245 2.21 -49.39 -1.53
C GLU A 245 0.91 -48.62 -1.78
N ALA A 246 0.80 -47.37 -1.25
CA ALA A 246 -0.38 -46.55 -1.44
C ALA A 246 -0.65 -46.19 -2.90
N HIS A 247 0.41 -45.95 -3.68
CA HIS A 247 0.26 -45.67 -5.11
C HIS A 247 -0.40 -46.84 -5.85
N GLY A 248 0.04 -48.08 -5.60
CA GLY A 248 -0.60 -49.25 -6.18
C GLY A 248 -2.06 -49.40 -5.73
N LEU A 249 -2.38 -49.16 -4.44
CA LEU A 249 -3.74 -49.22 -3.93
C LEU A 249 -4.69 -48.18 -4.56
N ILE A 250 -4.20 -47.01 -4.95
CA ILE A 250 -5.01 -45.92 -5.49
C ILE A 250 -5.12 -45.97 -7.02
N TYR A 251 -4.01 -46.24 -7.72
CA TYR A 251 -3.92 -46.07 -9.17
C TYR A 251 -3.96 -47.36 -9.99
N ASP A 252 -3.85 -48.54 -9.35
CA ASP A 252 -4.06 -49.80 -10.07
C ASP A 252 -5.52 -49.89 -10.53
N ASP A 253 -5.74 -50.57 -11.64
CA ASP A 253 -7.05 -50.70 -12.27
C ASP A 253 -8.11 -51.19 -11.27
N LEU A 254 -9.24 -50.51 -11.21
CA LEU A 254 -10.36 -50.77 -10.31
C LEU A 254 -11.51 -51.51 -11.02
N GLU A 255 -11.50 -51.51 -12.36
CA GLU A 255 -12.64 -52.06 -13.13
C GLU A 255 -12.74 -53.59 -13.02
N ASP A 256 -11.61 -54.25 -12.88
CA ASP A 256 -11.55 -55.70 -12.76
C ASP A 256 -11.65 -56.19 -11.30
N ASP A 257 -11.70 -55.30 -10.32
CA ASP A 257 -11.70 -55.64 -8.90
C ASP A 257 -13.10 -56.04 -8.41
N GLU A 258 -13.16 -57.06 -7.55
CA GLU A 258 -14.35 -57.38 -6.77
C GLU A 258 -14.53 -56.39 -5.60
N VAL A 259 -15.76 -56.30 -5.09
CA VAL A 259 -16.08 -55.42 -3.91
C VAL A 259 -15.16 -55.72 -2.73
N SER A 260 -14.78 -56.97 -2.51
CA SER A 260 -13.85 -57.35 -1.46
C SER A 260 -12.47 -56.75 -1.61
N GLN A 261 -12.00 -56.56 -2.85
CA GLN A 261 -10.71 -55.94 -3.17
C GLN A 261 -10.78 -54.43 -2.95
N TRP A 262 -11.87 -53.77 -3.34
CA TRP A 262 -12.10 -52.32 -3.04
C TRP A 262 -12.07 -52.04 -1.54
N VAL A 263 -12.79 -52.86 -0.75
CA VAL A 263 -12.79 -52.74 0.72
C VAL A 263 -11.39 -52.95 1.30
N HIS A 264 -10.65 -53.95 0.75
CA HIS A 264 -9.28 -54.19 1.15
C HIS A 264 -8.36 -53.00 0.88
N ARG A 265 -8.48 -52.36 -0.29
CA ARG A 265 -7.69 -51.18 -0.65
C ARG A 265 -7.95 -50.03 0.33
N VAL A 266 -9.21 -49.65 0.59
CA VAL A 266 -9.59 -48.61 1.55
C VAL A 266 -9.08 -48.92 2.96
N LYS A 267 -9.29 -50.17 3.43
CA LYS A 267 -8.80 -50.63 4.73
C LYS A 267 -7.28 -50.53 4.84
N ARG A 268 -6.57 -50.96 3.80
CA ARG A 268 -5.11 -50.98 3.80
C ARG A 268 -4.52 -49.58 3.81
N LEU A 269 -5.10 -48.62 3.09
CA LEU A 269 -4.70 -47.20 3.17
C LEU A 269 -4.87 -46.66 4.60
N SER A 270 -6.00 -46.95 5.26
CA SER A 270 -6.22 -46.59 6.65
C SER A 270 -5.18 -47.20 7.60
N GLU A 271 -4.87 -48.50 7.44
CA GLU A 271 -3.81 -49.21 8.22
C GLU A 271 -2.41 -48.59 8.03
N LEU A 272 -2.12 -48.05 6.84
CA LEU A 272 -0.90 -47.31 6.56
C LEU A 272 -0.88 -45.94 7.25
N GLY A 273 -2.00 -45.52 7.84
CA GLY A 273 -2.18 -44.19 8.44
C GLY A 273 -2.43 -43.10 7.42
N LEU A 274 -2.93 -43.46 6.24
CA LEU A 274 -3.29 -42.56 5.12
C LEU A 274 -4.82 -42.41 5.07
N GLU A 275 -5.38 -41.87 6.13
CA GLU A 275 -6.83 -41.79 6.34
C GLU A 275 -7.54 -40.85 5.36
N GLU A 276 -6.85 -39.79 4.93
CA GLU A 276 -7.39 -38.83 3.97
C GLU A 276 -7.52 -39.51 2.60
N GLU A 277 -6.49 -40.20 2.14
CA GLU A 277 -6.47 -40.95 0.90
C GLU A 277 -7.45 -42.15 0.93
N ALA A 278 -7.57 -42.79 2.08
CA ALA A 278 -8.58 -43.86 2.27
C ALA A 278 -10.00 -43.31 2.11
N SER A 279 -10.29 -42.11 2.66
CA SER A 279 -11.60 -41.47 2.51
C SER A 279 -11.85 -40.96 1.09
N GLU A 280 -10.83 -40.47 0.38
CA GLU A 280 -10.96 -40.07 -1.02
C GLU A 280 -11.25 -41.25 -1.94
N LEU A 281 -10.53 -42.39 -1.75
CA LEU A 281 -10.79 -43.61 -2.49
C LEU A 281 -12.19 -44.13 -2.19
N GLU A 282 -12.63 -44.13 -0.93
CA GLU A 282 -13.98 -44.53 -0.53
C GLU A 282 -15.05 -43.70 -1.25
N GLN A 283 -14.90 -42.37 -1.27
CA GLN A 283 -15.83 -41.49 -1.97
C GLN A 283 -15.84 -41.74 -3.48
N SER A 284 -14.68 -41.94 -4.08
CA SER A 284 -14.57 -42.27 -5.50
C SER A 284 -15.28 -43.60 -5.84
N LEU A 285 -15.15 -44.62 -4.99
CA LEU A 285 -15.85 -45.89 -5.18
C LEU A 285 -17.37 -45.78 -4.98
N ILE A 286 -17.81 -44.96 -4.03
CA ILE A 286 -19.25 -44.63 -3.84
C ILE A 286 -19.81 -43.98 -5.11
N GLU A 287 -19.06 -43.04 -5.69
CA GLU A 287 -19.50 -42.36 -6.92
C GLU A 287 -19.46 -43.28 -8.13
N LEU A 288 -18.45 -44.15 -8.23
CA LEU A 288 -18.37 -45.21 -9.28
C LEU A 288 -19.57 -46.14 -9.27
N THR A 289 -20.00 -46.57 -8.06
CA THR A 289 -21.13 -47.48 -7.87
C THR A 289 -22.50 -46.81 -7.87
N ARG A 290 -22.57 -45.49 -8.03
CA ARG A 290 -23.82 -44.70 -7.95
C ARG A 290 -24.93 -45.18 -8.91
N ASN A 291 -24.54 -45.68 -10.07
CA ASN A 291 -25.48 -46.16 -11.08
C ASN A 291 -25.95 -47.61 -10.84
N ASP A 292 -25.36 -48.33 -9.88
CA ASP A 292 -25.73 -49.69 -9.49
C ASP A 292 -26.01 -49.73 -7.98
N PRO A 293 -27.28 -49.55 -7.56
CA PRO A 293 -27.65 -49.52 -6.15
C PRO A 293 -27.37 -50.84 -5.38
N GLU A 294 -27.41 -51.97 -6.09
CA GLU A 294 -27.14 -53.29 -5.46
C GLU A 294 -25.64 -53.39 -5.11
N LEU A 295 -24.78 -53.07 -6.07
CA LEU A 295 -23.33 -53.06 -5.90
C LEU A 295 -22.91 -52.01 -4.85
N GLN A 296 -23.52 -50.85 -4.86
CA GLN A 296 -23.26 -49.82 -3.85
C GLN A 296 -23.64 -50.29 -2.44
N ALA A 297 -24.82 -50.92 -2.27
CA ALA A 297 -25.25 -51.45 -0.97
C ALA A 297 -24.34 -52.58 -0.48
N GLU A 298 -23.85 -53.43 -1.37
CA GLU A 298 -22.89 -54.47 -1.04
C GLU A 298 -21.57 -53.89 -0.59
N PHE A 299 -21.05 -52.88 -1.33
CA PHE A 299 -19.81 -52.17 -0.97
C PHE A 299 -19.91 -51.50 0.41
N LEU A 300 -20.95 -50.70 0.67
CA LEU A 300 -21.16 -50.02 1.95
C LEU A 300 -21.29 -51.01 3.13
N LYS A 301 -22.00 -52.12 2.92
CA LYS A 301 -22.15 -53.17 3.92
C LYS A 301 -20.80 -53.85 4.23
N SER A 302 -20.04 -54.19 3.21
CA SER A 302 -18.72 -54.80 3.36
C SER A 302 -17.72 -53.83 3.98
N LEU A 303 -17.75 -52.54 3.62
CA LEU A 303 -16.92 -51.50 4.20
C LEU A 303 -17.15 -51.37 5.71
N THR A 304 -18.43 -51.33 6.13
CA THR A 304 -18.79 -51.27 7.56
C THR A 304 -18.33 -52.53 8.31
N LYS A 305 -18.54 -53.73 7.71
CA LYS A 305 -18.24 -54.98 8.36
C LYS A 305 -16.76 -55.32 8.43
N ASP A 306 -16.04 -55.12 7.32
CA ASP A 306 -14.68 -55.63 7.15
C ASP A 306 -13.59 -54.57 7.35
N ALA A 307 -13.92 -53.26 7.10
CA ALA A 307 -13.02 -52.14 7.36
C ALA A 307 -13.39 -51.36 8.63
N GLY A 308 -14.55 -51.62 9.23
CA GLY A 308 -14.99 -50.92 10.46
C GLY A 308 -15.30 -49.43 10.25
N ARG A 309 -15.55 -49.02 9.01
CA ARG A 309 -15.82 -47.61 8.66
C ARG A 309 -17.34 -47.34 8.66
N LEU A 310 -17.76 -46.36 9.43
CA LEU A 310 -19.14 -45.88 9.43
C LEU A 310 -19.30 -44.84 8.32
N VAL A 311 -19.92 -45.26 7.23
CA VAL A 311 -20.32 -44.33 6.18
C VAL A 311 -21.62 -43.67 6.61
N ALA A 312 -21.66 -42.36 6.58
CA ALA A 312 -22.91 -41.63 6.72
C ALA A 312 -23.79 -41.99 5.53
N ASP A 313 -24.96 -42.63 5.82
CA ASP A 313 -25.95 -42.98 4.83
C ASP A 313 -26.24 -41.75 3.94
N PRO A 314 -25.99 -41.81 2.63
CA PRO A 314 -26.42 -40.74 1.73
C PRO A 314 -27.94 -40.77 1.74
N GLY A 315 -28.59 -39.94 2.58
CA GLY A 315 -30.02 -39.89 2.71
C GLY A 315 -30.70 -39.82 1.34
N PRO A 316 -31.94 -40.34 1.23
CA PRO A 316 -32.67 -40.37 -0.04
C PRO A 316 -32.85 -38.94 -0.56
N ASN A 317 -32.32 -38.69 -1.77
CA ASN A 317 -32.57 -37.44 -2.51
C ASN A 317 -34.03 -37.35 -2.93
#